data_777e8dc46cf311162f9e3669c59efbf2
#
_entry.id   777e8dc46cf311162f9e3669c59efbf2
#
_cell.length_a   1.000
_cell.length_b   1.000
_cell.length_c   1.000
_cell.angle_alpha   90.00
_cell.angle_beta   90.00
_cell.angle_gamma   90.00
#
_symmetry.space_group_name_H-M   'P 1'
#
loop_
_entity.id
_entity.type
_entity.pdbx_description
1 polymer ?
#
loop_
_entity_poly.entity_id
_entity_poly.type
_entity_poly.pdbx_seq_one_letter_code
_entity_poly.pdbx_strand_id
1 'polypeptide(L)'
;MFGFTKRPLFLIAWKNLKTYPVRIFLTTSSIILGVAVIIASNIFSESNKSAFDNLFSGIYEGVDLVVQPIQEDFAQGFSGDGGQGPISFEVKKIPDNRIQEIVNLPSVRAAWGEVLGFAQFIKIVDGETVLISNGFAPTFGAAWDSNPYAQQWSLVEGQPPTNKKEVVMDVVTAENHNFSVGDRVTVLAGATPASFTIVGIAEFANVGAPGGATFALFEFRTAQALLDSKGEVDLINVVIENNFDINDVKNDITNLDSENLNVINAQEAAAEQADSIKQGLDFFNTILNVFAGIAIFVGAFIIQNTFRILLLQRTKELSLLRALGTSKDRSIGWSYLNHCLCQ
;
A
#
# COMPACT_ATOMS: atom_id res chain seq x y z
N MET A 1 -53.89 29.46 -12.94
CA MET A 1 -53.50 29.98 -11.62
C MET A 1 -53.76 28.88 -10.58
N PHE A 2 -52.82 27.92 -10.41
CA PHE A 2 -52.93 26.84 -9.42
C PHE A 2 -51.72 26.90 -8.51
N GLY A 3 -51.86 27.70 -7.45
CA GLY A 3 -50.89 27.75 -6.35
C GLY A 3 -51.15 26.59 -5.38
N PHE A 4 -50.60 25.42 -5.64
CA PHE A 4 -50.62 24.32 -4.69
C PHE A 4 -49.63 24.60 -3.55
N THR A 5 -50.18 24.92 -2.38
CA THR A 5 -49.41 25.03 -1.12
C THR A 5 -48.82 23.68 -0.76
N LYS A 6 -47.56 23.45 -1.11
CA LYS A 6 -46.75 22.25 -0.72
C LYS A 6 -46.51 22.14 0.80
N ARG A 7 -46.90 23.16 1.57
CA ARG A 7 -46.64 23.28 3.02
C ARG A 7 -47.25 22.18 3.93
N PRO A 8 -48.53 21.71 3.72
CA PRO A 8 -49.09 20.72 4.62
C PRO A 8 -48.44 19.32 4.50
N LEU A 9 -48.06 18.93 3.29
CA LEU A 9 -47.43 17.63 3.04
C LEU A 9 -46.01 17.57 3.64
N PHE A 10 -45.27 18.64 3.50
CA PHE A 10 -43.92 18.76 4.11
C PHE A 10 -43.97 18.72 5.65
N LEU A 11 -44.94 19.39 6.26
CA LEU A 11 -45.12 19.36 7.70
C LEU A 11 -45.47 17.98 8.26
N ILE A 12 -46.27 17.20 7.51
CA ILE A 12 -46.65 15.84 7.89
C ILE A 12 -45.45 14.90 7.72
N ALA A 13 -44.69 15.03 6.64
CA ALA A 13 -43.46 14.28 6.46
C ALA A 13 -42.42 14.58 7.56
N TRP A 14 -42.19 15.85 7.88
CA TRP A 14 -41.31 16.29 8.95
C TRP A 14 -41.74 15.76 10.34
N LYS A 15 -43.05 15.70 10.61
CA LYS A 15 -43.57 15.12 11.85
C LYS A 15 -43.36 13.61 11.92
N ASN A 16 -43.44 12.91 10.77
CA ASN A 16 -43.15 11.48 10.68
C ASN A 16 -41.67 11.17 10.89
N LEU A 17 -40.75 12.01 10.37
CA LEU A 17 -39.32 11.90 10.66
C LEU A 17 -39.01 11.94 12.18
N LYS A 18 -39.74 12.80 12.92
CA LYS A 18 -39.57 12.90 14.40
C LYS A 18 -40.15 11.70 15.16
N THR A 19 -41.02 10.91 14.55
CA THR A 19 -41.67 9.78 15.23
C THR A 19 -40.74 8.55 15.37
N TYR A 20 -39.77 8.37 14.45
CA TYR A 20 -38.82 7.24 14.49
C TYR A 20 -37.36 7.69 14.31
N PRO A 21 -36.82 8.54 15.18
CA PRO A 21 -35.52 9.20 14.98
C PRO A 21 -34.35 8.22 14.92
N VAL A 22 -34.37 7.19 15.77
CA VAL A 22 -33.29 6.17 15.82
C VAL A 22 -33.17 5.38 14.52
N ARG A 23 -34.30 5.05 13.92
CA ARG A 23 -34.34 4.26 12.68
C ARG A 23 -33.82 5.08 11.50
N ILE A 24 -34.24 6.34 11.38
CA ILE A 24 -33.75 7.25 10.34
C ILE A 24 -32.27 7.50 10.51
N PHE A 25 -31.82 7.75 11.75
CA PHE A 25 -30.41 7.92 12.06
C PHE A 25 -29.58 6.71 11.61
N LEU A 26 -30.01 5.49 11.94
CA LEU A 26 -29.29 4.27 11.58
C LEU A 26 -29.22 4.04 10.05
N THR A 27 -30.32 4.26 9.33
CA THR A 27 -30.35 4.09 7.88
C THR A 27 -29.53 5.14 7.16
N THR A 28 -29.66 6.41 7.55
CA THR A 28 -28.86 7.51 6.98
C THR A 28 -27.37 7.33 7.30
N SER A 29 -27.03 6.95 8.53
CA SER A 29 -25.63 6.66 8.91
C SER A 29 -25.04 5.50 8.11
N SER A 30 -25.80 4.45 7.85
CA SER A 30 -25.34 3.31 7.03
C SER A 30 -25.02 3.74 5.59
N ILE A 31 -25.87 4.56 4.98
CA ILE A 31 -25.61 5.06 3.61
C ILE A 31 -24.44 6.02 3.59
N ILE A 32 -24.39 6.98 4.53
CA ILE A 32 -23.29 7.93 4.63
C ILE A 32 -21.96 7.18 4.82
N LEU A 33 -21.93 6.18 5.71
CA LEU A 33 -20.73 5.39 5.97
C LEU A 33 -20.29 4.62 4.72
N GLY A 34 -21.23 3.96 4.01
CA GLY A 34 -20.92 3.23 2.79
C GLY A 34 -20.34 4.14 1.69
N VAL A 35 -20.97 5.30 1.46
CA VAL A 35 -20.47 6.29 0.48
C VAL A 35 -19.14 6.89 0.92
N ALA A 36 -18.98 7.21 2.20
CA ALA A 36 -17.73 7.76 2.74
C ALA A 36 -16.57 6.78 2.59
N VAL A 37 -16.79 5.48 2.82
CA VAL A 37 -15.76 4.44 2.63
C VAL A 37 -15.33 4.36 1.15
N ILE A 38 -16.27 4.39 0.20
CA ILE A 38 -15.95 4.38 -1.23
C ILE A 38 -15.12 5.60 -1.62
N ILE A 39 -15.54 6.79 -1.20
CA ILE A 39 -14.82 8.04 -1.53
C ILE A 39 -13.43 8.03 -0.88
N ALA A 40 -13.34 7.69 0.41
CA ALA A 40 -12.07 7.66 1.13
C ALA A 40 -11.10 6.63 0.53
N SER A 41 -11.59 5.43 0.16
CA SER A 41 -10.79 4.39 -0.47
C SER A 41 -10.24 4.84 -1.84
N ASN A 42 -11.06 5.49 -2.66
CA ASN A 42 -10.60 5.99 -3.96
C ASN A 42 -9.58 7.12 -3.82
N ILE A 43 -9.81 8.08 -2.92
CA ILE A 43 -8.85 9.18 -2.67
C ILE A 43 -7.54 8.60 -2.13
N PHE A 44 -7.60 7.67 -1.18
CA PHE A 44 -6.42 7.01 -0.61
C PHE A 44 -5.63 6.26 -1.69
N SER A 45 -6.30 5.47 -2.54
CA SER A 45 -5.67 4.74 -3.64
C SER A 45 -4.97 5.68 -4.62
N GLU A 46 -5.65 6.75 -5.07
CA GLU A 46 -5.11 7.69 -6.04
C GLU A 46 -3.92 8.49 -5.49
N SER A 47 -4.03 8.95 -4.24
CA SER A 47 -2.93 9.68 -3.57
C SER A 47 -1.69 8.80 -3.41
N ASN A 48 -1.86 7.53 -3.04
CA ASN A 48 -0.74 6.61 -2.91
C ASN A 48 -0.11 6.27 -4.27
N LYS A 49 -0.91 6.04 -5.33
CA LYS A 49 -0.38 5.78 -6.68
C LYS A 49 0.57 6.89 -7.13
N SER A 50 0.14 8.15 -7.01
CA SER A 50 0.98 9.29 -7.37
C SER A 50 2.25 9.42 -6.51
N ALA A 51 2.15 9.13 -5.22
CA ALA A 51 3.29 9.13 -4.31
C ALA A 51 4.31 8.04 -4.71
N PHE A 52 3.84 6.84 -5.04
CA PHE A 52 4.70 5.73 -5.46
C PHE A 52 5.34 5.99 -6.83
N ASP A 53 4.64 6.58 -7.80
CA ASP A 53 5.25 6.95 -9.09
C ASP A 53 6.42 7.91 -8.92
N ASN A 54 6.26 8.94 -8.11
CA ASN A 54 7.33 9.90 -7.82
C ASN A 54 8.50 9.27 -7.06
N LEU A 55 8.19 8.36 -6.16
CA LEU A 55 9.17 7.67 -5.33
C LEU A 55 10.03 6.73 -6.17
N PHE A 56 9.42 5.86 -6.98
CA PHE A 56 10.18 4.91 -7.80
C PHE A 56 10.96 5.58 -8.91
N SER A 57 10.49 6.69 -9.46
CA SER A 57 11.29 7.49 -10.40
C SER A 57 12.54 8.08 -9.73
N GLY A 58 12.48 8.42 -8.44
CA GLY A 58 13.62 8.93 -7.66
C GLY A 58 14.63 7.85 -7.25
N ILE A 59 14.17 6.61 -7.03
CA ILE A 59 15.05 5.48 -6.65
C ILE A 59 16.11 5.21 -7.71
N TYR A 60 15.73 5.27 -8.96
CA TYR A 60 16.62 4.97 -10.09
C TYR A 60 17.24 6.21 -10.72
N GLU A 61 17.24 7.36 -10.01
CA GLU A 61 17.93 8.56 -10.49
C GLU A 61 19.44 8.29 -10.60
N GLY A 62 19.99 8.47 -11.79
CA GLY A 62 21.40 8.19 -12.07
C GLY A 62 21.72 6.73 -12.39
N VAL A 63 20.74 5.84 -12.46
CA VAL A 63 20.86 4.44 -12.93
C VAL A 63 20.38 4.36 -14.38
N ASP A 64 21.10 3.64 -15.23
CA ASP A 64 20.74 3.43 -16.63
C ASP A 64 20.02 2.09 -16.85
N LEU A 65 20.57 1.00 -16.28
CA LEU A 65 20.03 -0.35 -16.40
C LEU A 65 19.88 -1.01 -15.02
N VAL A 66 18.89 -1.88 -14.92
CA VAL A 66 18.65 -2.75 -13.77
C VAL A 66 18.70 -4.20 -14.25
N VAL A 67 19.52 -4.99 -13.57
CA VAL A 67 19.60 -6.44 -13.79
C VAL A 67 18.82 -7.12 -12.68
N GLN A 68 17.83 -7.89 -13.06
CA GLN A 68 16.97 -8.64 -12.14
C GLN A 68 16.94 -10.12 -12.52
N PRO A 69 16.69 -11.02 -11.57
CA PRO A 69 16.56 -12.44 -11.91
C PRO A 69 15.30 -12.68 -12.72
N ILE A 70 15.34 -13.61 -13.68
CA ILE A 70 14.13 -14.05 -14.36
C ILE A 70 13.26 -14.78 -13.35
N GLN A 71 12.12 -14.17 -13.00
CA GLN A 71 11.10 -14.77 -12.15
C GLN A 71 10.24 -15.70 -13.01
N GLU A 72 10.00 -16.92 -12.55
CA GLU A 72 8.98 -17.77 -13.17
C GLU A 72 7.60 -17.22 -12.80
N ASP A 73 6.71 -17.10 -13.81
CA ASP A 73 5.40 -16.47 -13.64
C ASP A 73 4.65 -16.99 -12.41
N PHE A 74 4.29 -16.08 -11.51
CA PHE A 74 3.45 -16.31 -10.33
C PHE A 74 2.13 -17.02 -10.66
N ALA A 75 1.64 -16.91 -11.88
CA ALA A 75 0.41 -17.54 -12.35
C ALA A 75 0.51 -19.09 -12.43
N GLN A 76 1.69 -19.69 -12.54
CA GLN A 76 1.84 -21.14 -12.56
C GLN A 76 1.71 -21.79 -11.18
N GLY A 77 1.97 -21.07 -10.09
CA GLY A 77 1.75 -21.56 -8.72
C GLY A 77 0.27 -21.68 -8.32
N PHE A 78 -0.64 -21.06 -9.06
CA PHE A 78 -2.09 -21.10 -8.83
C PHE A 78 -2.85 -22.08 -9.75
N SER A 79 -2.18 -22.71 -10.72
CA SER A 79 -2.80 -23.75 -11.54
C SER A 79 -2.92 -25.05 -10.70
N GLY A 80 -4.12 -25.25 -10.23
CA GLY A 80 -4.51 -26.31 -9.30
C GLY A 80 -4.28 -27.71 -9.86
N ASP A 81 -3.12 -28.24 -9.60
CA ASP A 81 -2.95 -29.67 -9.38
C ASP A 81 -2.67 -29.86 -7.89
N GLY A 82 -3.54 -30.61 -7.23
CA GLY A 82 -3.75 -30.67 -5.78
C GLY A 82 -2.56 -31.05 -4.88
N GLY A 83 -1.43 -30.40 -5.03
CA GLY A 83 -0.27 -30.56 -4.18
C GLY A 83 -0.36 -29.68 -2.93
N GLN A 84 -0.64 -30.30 -1.78
CA GLN A 84 -0.58 -29.69 -0.44
C GLN A 84 0.88 -29.41 -0.02
N GLY A 85 1.56 -28.48 -0.69
CA GLY A 85 2.81 -27.92 -0.21
C GLY A 85 2.59 -26.49 0.30
N PRO A 86 3.32 -26.02 1.33
CA PRO A 86 3.32 -24.62 1.66
C PRO A 86 3.78 -23.85 0.42
N ILE A 87 3.08 -22.75 0.08
CA ILE A 87 3.47 -21.85 -1.01
C ILE A 87 4.79 -21.24 -0.56
N SER A 88 5.90 -21.78 -1.01
CA SER A 88 7.21 -21.18 -0.83
C SER A 88 7.41 -20.20 -1.97
N PHE A 89 7.35 -18.91 -1.64
CA PHE A 89 7.77 -17.84 -2.53
C PHE A 89 9.30 -17.80 -2.52
N GLU A 90 9.92 -18.69 -3.26
CA GLU A 90 11.37 -18.65 -3.47
C GLU A 90 11.64 -17.55 -4.51
N VAL A 91 11.91 -16.35 -4.01
CA VAL A 91 12.34 -15.24 -4.87
C VAL A 91 13.74 -15.58 -5.35
N LYS A 92 13.90 -15.81 -6.65
CA LYS A 92 15.24 -16.00 -7.24
C LYS A 92 16.09 -14.77 -6.98
N LYS A 93 17.36 -15.00 -6.68
CA LYS A 93 18.35 -13.95 -6.42
C LYS A 93 19.54 -14.10 -7.37
N ILE A 94 20.31 -13.05 -7.52
CA ILE A 94 21.49 -13.02 -8.39
C ILE A 94 22.73 -13.27 -7.53
N PRO A 95 23.62 -14.22 -7.90
CA PRO A 95 24.91 -14.37 -7.22
C PRO A 95 25.73 -13.08 -7.26
N ASP A 96 26.26 -12.65 -6.12
CA ASP A 96 26.93 -11.35 -5.97
C ASP A 96 28.26 -11.22 -6.77
N ASN A 97 28.84 -12.34 -7.20
CA ASN A 97 29.98 -12.32 -8.12
C ASN A 97 29.63 -11.70 -9.48
N ARG A 98 28.36 -11.73 -9.89
CA ARG A 98 27.90 -11.09 -11.14
C ARG A 98 28.12 -9.58 -11.13
N ILE A 99 28.10 -8.94 -9.98
CA ILE A 99 28.42 -7.51 -9.85
C ILE A 99 29.81 -7.24 -10.41
N GLN A 100 30.82 -8.05 -10.02
CA GLN A 100 32.17 -7.85 -10.49
C GLN A 100 32.35 -8.20 -11.97
N GLU A 101 31.63 -9.19 -12.47
CA GLU A 101 31.62 -9.53 -13.92
C GLU A 101 31.08 -8.36 -14.74
N ILE A 102 29.99 -7.72 -14.28
CA ILE A 102 29.37 -6.57 -14.95
C ILE A 102 30.29 -5.34 -14.85
N VAL A 103 30.89 -5.04 -13.70
CA VAL A 103 31.82 -3.91 -13.53
C VAL A 103 33.04 -4.03 -14.45
N ASN A 104 33.47 -5.26 -14.79
CA ASN A 104 34.62 -5.49 -15.65
C ASN A 104 34.32 -5.24 -17.15
N LEU A 105 33.07 -5.01 -17.53
CA LEU A 105 32.73 -4.64 -18.92
C LEU A 105 33.22 -3.19 -19.21
N PRO A 106 33.88 -2.95 -20.35
CA PRO A 106 34.38 -1.62 -20.70
C PRO A 106 33.29 -0.55 -20.85
N SER A 107 32.05 -1.00 -21.06
CA SER A 107 30.88 -0.16 -21.25
C SER A 107 30.21 0.23 -19.93
N VAL A 108 30.65 -0.32 -18.79
CA VAL A 108 30.06 -0.09 -17.47
C VAL A 108 30.95 0.82 -16.65
N ARG A 109 30.38 1.93 -16.17
CA ARG A 109 31.04 2.88 -15.28
C ARG A 109 30.99 2.43 -13.83
N ALA A 110 29.84 1.93 -13.39
CA ALA A 110 29.61 1.43 -12.06
C ALA A 110 28.49 0.37 -12.06
N ALA A 111 28.59 -0.57 -11.14
CA ALA A 111 27.47 -1.47 -10.82
C ALA A 111 27.52 -1.82 -9.32
N TRP A 112 26.34 -1.97 -8.71
CA TRP A 112 26.18 -2.39 -7.32
C TRP A 112 24.94 -3.24 -7.14
N GLY A 113 24.95 -4.09 -6.12
CA GLY A 113 23.82 -4.97 -5.81
C GLY A 113 22.95 -4.42 -4.70
N GLU A 114 21.66 -4.57 -4.81
CA GLU A 114 20.72 -4.29 -3.75
C GLU A 114 20.33 -5.55 -3.00
N VAL A 115 20.18 -5.39 -1.68
CA VAL A 115 19.67 -6.42 -0.78
C VAL A 115 18.54 -5.79 0.03
N LEU A 116 17.34 -6.35 -0.09
CA LEU A 116 16.16 -5.90 0.60
C LEU A 116 15.47 -7.10 1.29
N GLY A 117 14.97 -6.92 2.48
CA GLY A 117 14.27 -7.97 3.18
C GLY A 117 13.52 -7.45 4.40
N PHE A 118 12.99 -8.35 5.20
CA PHE A 118 12.29 -7.98 6.42
C PHE A 118 13.28 -7.67 7.54
N ALA A 119 13.14 -6.49 8.17
CA ALA A 119 13.83 -6.15 9.43
C ALA A 119 12.94 -5.24 10.27
N GLN A 120 12.73 -5.59 11.53
CA GLN A 120 11.86 -4.90 12.46
C GLN A 120 12.66 -4.39 13.65
N PHE A 121 12.64 -3.09 13.90
CA PHE A 121 13.13 -2.54 15.16
C PHE A 121 12.19 -2.94 16.29
N ILE A 122 12.77 -3.38 17.40
CA ILE A 122 12.05 -3.76 18.62
C ILE A 122 12.66 -3.13 19.85
N LYS A 123 11.83 -2.88 20.85
CA LYS A 123 12.22 -2.44 22.18
C LYS A 123 11.62 -3.38 23.22
N ILE A 124 12.38 -3.69 24.26
CA ILE A 124 11.86 -4.46 25.39
C ILE A 124 11.47 -3.47 26.49
N VAL A 125 10.19 -3.40 26.82
CA VAL A 125 9.65 -2.55 27.87
C VAL A 125 8.92 -3.45 28.87
N ASP A 126 9.32 -3.45 30.12
CA ASP A 126 8.73 -4.27 31.19
C ASP A 126 8.67 -5.78 30.89
N GLY A 127 9.62 -6.28 30.08
CA GLY A 127 9.70 -7.69 29.65
C GLY A 127 8.82 -8.03 28.44
N GLU A 128 8.08 -7.08 27.90
CA GLU A 128 7.30 -7.24 26.67
C GLU A 128 8.04 -6.67 25.44
N THR A 129 7.90 -7.35 24.32
CA THR A 129 8.47 -6.89 23.04
C THR A 129 7.51 -5.89 22.40
N VAL A 130 7.96 -4.66 22.26
CA VAL A 130 7.26 -3.58 21.57
C VAL A 130 7.88 -3.39 20.18
N LEU A 131 7.05 -3.47 19.14
CA LEU A 131 7.46 -3.19 17.77
C LEU A 131 7.60 -1.68 17.56
N ILE A 132 8.68 -1.27 16.93
CA ILE A 132 8.94 0.12 16.54
C ILE A 132 8.60 0.23 15.05
N SER A 133 7.48 0.86 14.73
CA SER A 133 7.01 1.05 13.37
C SER A 133 6.20 2.35 13.25
N ASN A 134 6.07 2.85 12.04
CA ASN A 134 5.28 4.04 11.74
C ASN A 134 3.82 3.64 11.42
N GLY A 135 3.10 3.12 12.41
CA GLY A 135 1.72 2.67 12.27
C GLY A 135 1.61 1.30 11.59
N PHE A 136 0.82 1.23 10.52
CA PHE A 136 0.62 -0.01 9.73
C PHE A 136 1.58 -0.14 8.54
N ALA A 137 2.52 0.78 8.39
CA ALA A 137 3.49 0.73 7.31
C ALA A 137 4.46 -0.45 7.49
N PRO A 138 4.95 -1.05 6.40
CA PRO A 138 5.88 -2.17 6.45
C PRO A 138 7.24 -1.74 7.00
N THR A 139 8.01 -2.73 7.46
CA THR A 139 9.37 -2.53 7.95
C THR A 139 10.35 -3.33 7.10
N PHE A 140 11.44 -2.69 6.71
CA PHE A 140 12.42 -3.25 5.81
C PHE A 140 13.84 -3.16 6.39
N GLY A 141 14.65 -4.15 6.06
CA GLY A 141 16.09 -4.09 6.12
C GLY A 141 16.67 -3.97 4.72
N ALA A 142 17.71 -3.16 4.54
CA ALA A 142 18.39 -3.02 3.27
C ALA A 142 19.91 -2.89 3.47
N ALA A 143 20.67 -3.14 2.40
CA ALA A 143 22.07 -2.83 2.37
C ALA A 143 22.27 -1.33 2.18
N TRP A 144 23.18 -0.74 2.97
CA TRP A 144 23.72 0.59 2.66
C TRP A 144 24.70 0.48 1.51
N ASP A 145 24.53 1.27 0.47
CA ASP A 145 25.49 1.35 -0.61
C ASP A 145 26.39 2.58 -0.44
N SER A 146 27.69 2.36 -0.55
CA SER A 146 28.70 3.41 -0.53
C SER A 146 29.12 3.88 -1.92
N ASN A 147 28.48 3.37 -2.97
CA ASN A 147 28.74 3.78 -4.33
C ASN A 147 28.24 5.23 -4.54
N PRO A 148 29.06 6.15 -5.08
CA PRO A 148 28.65 7.54 -5.28
C PRO A 148 27.49 7.73 -6.27
N TYR A 149 27.15 6.71 -7.05
CA TYR A 149 25.99 6.71 -7.95
C TYR A 149 24.72 6.15 -7.28
N ALA A 150 24.82 5.50 -6.13
CA ALA A 150 23.69 5.02 -5.36
C ALA A 150 23.12 6.16 -4.51
N GLN A 151 22.19 6.93 -5.06
CA GLN A 151 21.64 8.15 -4.43
C GLN A 151 20.32 7.91 -3.70
N GLN A 152 19.92 6.66 -3.51
CA GLN A 152 18.64 6.33 -2.86
C GLN A 152 18.57 6.83 -1.42
N TRP A 153 19.69 6.78 -0.69
CA TRP A 153 19.79 7.17 0.71
C TRP A 153 20.79 8.30 0.89
N SER A 154 20.37 9.35 1.58
CA SER A 154 21.24 10.44 2.00
C SER A 154 21.30 10.52 3.52
N LEU A 155 22.52 10.66 4.08
CA LEU A 155 22.70 10.84 5.51
C LEU A 155 22.24 12.25 5.92
N VAL A 156 21.36 12.29 6.92
CA VAL A 156 20.96 13.51 7.62
C VAL A 156 21.89 13.77 8.80
N GLU A 157 22.30 12.69 9.51
CA GLU A 157 23.18 12.77 10.67
C GLU A 157 24.04 11.51 10.78
N GLY A 158 25.25 11.64 11.32
CA GLY A 158 26.14 10.51 11.61
C GLY A 158 26.97 10.06 10.41
N GLN A 159 27.16 8.76 10.27
CA GLN A 159 28.04 8.14 9.27
C GLN A 159 27.43 6.82 8.74
N PRO A 160 27.91 6.31 7.57
CA PRO A 160 27.50 5.01 7.05
C PRO A 160 27.84 3.85 7.99
N PRO A 161 27.10 2.75 7.95
CA PRO A 161 27.44 1.56 8.71
C PRO A 161 28.66 0.87 8.08
N THR A 162 29.67 0.56 8.88
CA THR A 162 30.94 -0.02 8.42
C THR A 162 31.22 -1.40 9.01
N ASN A 163 30.43 -1.83 9.98
CA ASN A 163 30.63 -3.12 10.64
C ASN A 163 29.30 -3.80 11.04
N LYS A 164 29.40 -5.06 11.44
CA LYS A 164 28.27 -5.98 11.71
C LYS A 164 27.36 -5.57 12.88
N LYS A 165 27.68 -4.54 13.65
CA LYS A 165 26.90 -4.09 14.82
C LYS A 165 26.38 -2.66 14.64
N GLU A 166 26.52 -2.12 13.47
CA GLU A 166 26.09 -0.79 13.11
C GLU A 166 24.83 -0.84 12.24
N VAL A 167 23.96 0.12 12.44
CA VAL A 167 22.75 0.32 11.64
C VAL A 167 22.54 1.81 11.41
N VAL A 168 22.05 2.15 10.24
CA VAL A 168 21.49 3.47 9.95
C VAL A 168 19.96 3.33 9.95
N MET A 169 19.29 4.26 10.62
CA MET A 169 17.82 4.28 10.74
C MET A 169 17.26 5.37 9.85
N ASP A 170 16.06 5.16 9.31
CA ASP A 170 15.37 6.21 8.59
C ASP A 170 14.96 7.36 9.52
N VAL A 171 14.95 8.58 8.99
CA VAL A 171 14.70 9.81 9.75
C VAL A 171 13.32 9.84 10.39
N VAL A 172 12.28 9.33 9.71
CA VAL A 172 10.91 9.36 10.22
C VAL A 172 10.74 8.44 11.43
N THR A 173 11.36 7.27 11.40
CA THR A 173 11.37 6.35 12.54
C THR A 173 12.18 6.92 13.71
N ALA A 174 13.33 7.54 13.42
CA ALA A 174 14.15 8.16 14.44
C ALA A 174 13.41 9.29 15.17
N GLU A 175 12.75 10.19 14.43
CA GLU A 175 11.97 11.30 14.99
C GLU A 175 10.75 10.81 15.78
N ASN A 176 9.94 9.88 15.22
CA ASN A 176 8.72 9.40 15.86
C ASN A 176 8.98 8.65 17.18
N HIS A 177 10.14 8.02 17.30
CA HIS A 177 10.48 7.20 18.47
C HIS A 177 11.62 7.77 19.32
N ASN A 178 12.08 9.01 19.03
CA ASN A 178 13.12 9.73 19.73
C ASN A 178 14.45 8.96 19.82
N PHE A 179 14.90 8.40 18.71
CA PHE A 179 16.23 7.81 18.58
C PHE A 179 17.25 8.82 18.08
N SER A 180 18.48 8.66 18.52
CA SER A 180 19.62 9.50 18.15
C SER A 180 20.83 8.64 17.77
N VAL A 181 21.76 9.22 17.04
CA VAL A 181 23.04 8.58 16.75
C VAL A 181 23.76 8.24 18.05
N GLY A 182 24.23 7.00 18.17
CA GLY A 182 24.86 6.43 19.37
C GLY A 182 23.92 5.56 20.20
N ASP A 183 22.63 5.61 20.00
CA ASP A 183 21.65 4.77 20.71
C ASP A 183 21.78 3.31 20.30
N ARG A 184 21.39 2.43 21.23
CA ARG A 184 21.29 0.99 20.97
C ARG A 184 19.85 0.61 20.64
N VAL A 185 19.70 -0.16 19.59
CA VAL A 185 18.41 -0.69 19.14
C VAL A 185 18.53 -2.19 18.89
N THR A 186 17.46 -2.91 19.11
CA THR A 186 17.39 -4.33 18.75
C THR A 186 16.64 -4.45 17.43
N VAL A 187 17.18 -5.24 16.51
CA VAL A 187 16.56 -5.52 15.21
C VAL A 187 16.24 -7.01 15.13
N LEU A 188 15.02 -7.31 14.76
CA LEU A 188 14.57 -8.64 14.37
C LEU A 188 14.67 -8.72 12.84
N ALA A 189 15.68 -9.43 12.36
CA ALA A 189 15.86 -9.79 10.97
C ALA A 189 16.21 -11.28 10.94
N GLY A 190 15.46 -12.08 10.20
CA GLY A 190 15.56 -13.53 10.28
C GLY A 190 15.01 -14.09 11.59
N ALA A 191 15.64 -15.18 12.10
CA ALA A 191 15.10 -15.96 13.23
C ALA A 191 15.42 -15.39 14.63
N THR A 192 16.46 -14.57 14.78
CA THR A 192 16.94 -14.12 16.09
C THR A 192 17.16 -12.61 16.15
N PRO A 193 16.62 -11.93 17.18
CA PRO A 193 16.90 -10.52 17.41
C PRO A 193 18.38 -10.27 17.71
N ALA A 194 18.94 -9.21 17.14
CA ALA A 194 20.31 -8.78 17.38
C ALA A 194 20.36 -7.29 17.77
N SER A 195 21.35 -6.94 18.62
CA SER A 195 21.53 -5.56 19.05
C SER A 195 22.54 -4.83 18.17
N PHE A 196 22.16 -3.62 17.76
CA PHE A 196 22.92 -2.72 16.90
C PHE A 196 23.08 -1.35 17.58
N THR A 197 24.10 -0.61 17.15
CA THR A 197 24.29 0.81 17.48
C THR A 197 23.85 1.63 16.27
N ILE A 198 22.99 2.62 16.47
CA ILE A 198 22.62 3.59 15.44
C ILE A 198 23.83 4.48 15.20
N VAL A 199 24.42 4.40 14.01
CA VAL A 199 25.59 5.20 13.63
C VAL A 199 25.24 6.37 12.71
N GLY A 200 24.06 6.34 12.12
CA GLY A 200 23.55 7.41 11.28
C GLY A 200 22.02 7.39 11.17
N ILE A 201 21.49 8.52 10.78
CA ILE A 201 20.11 8.74 10.42
C ILE A 201 20.08 9.18 8.96
N ALA A 202 19.23 8.55 8.15
CA ALA A 202 19.19 8.78 6.71
C ALA A 202 17.74 9.05 6.23
N GLU A 203 17.64 9.79 5.14
CA GLU A 203 16.41 9.97 4.41
C GLU A 203 16.48 9.30 3.04
N PHE A 204 15.32 8.84 2.57
CA PHE A 204 15.19 8.18 1.28
C PHE A 204 14.79 9.21 0.22
N ALA A 205 15.55 9.32 -0.87
CA ALA A 205 15.26 10.19 -2.02
C ALA A 205 14.83 11.62 -1.62
N ASN A 206 15.39 12.17 -0.53
CA ASN A 206 15.07 13.50 0.05
C ASN A 206 13.59 13.69 0.45
N VAL A 207 12.83 12.60 0.67
CA VAL A 207 11.40 12.65 1.04
C VAL A 207 11.08 11.96 2.37
N GLY A 208 12.10 11.59 3.12
CA GLY A 208 11.95 10.87 4.40
C GLY A 208 11.87 9.35 4.21
N ALA A 209 10.80 8.71 4.68
CA ALA A 209 10.58 7.28 4.51
C ALA A 209 9.41 7.02 3.55
N PRO A 210 9.60 6.18 2.52
CA PRO A 210 8.56 5.89 1.53
C PRO A 210 7.30 5.31 2.17
N GLY A 211 6.15 5.95 1.93
CA GLY A 211 4.86 5.47 2.45
C GLY A 211 4.78 5.33 3.97
N GLY A 212 5.70 5.95 4.72
CA GLY A 212 5.83 5.80 6.16
C GLY A 212 6.48 4.49 6.60
N ALA A 213 7.10 3.75 5.67
CA ALA A 213 7.83 2.52 6.00
C ALA A 213 9.01 2.79 6.94
N THR A 214 9.37 1.78 7.73
CA THR A 214 10.53 1.80 8.61
C THR A 214 11.69 1.09 7.93
N PHE A 215 12.88 1.70 7.91
CA PHE A 215 14.07 1.11 7.29
C PHE A 215 15.24 0.98 8.26
N ALA A 216 15.83 -0.22 8.25
CA ALA A 216 17.08 -0.53 8.90
C ALA A 216 18.17 -0.80 7.84
N LEU A 217 19.17 0.07 7.74
CA LEU A 217 20.20 -0.02 6.72
C LEU A 217 21.49 -0.56 7.34
N PHE A 218 22.04 -1.63 6.78
CA PHE A 218 23.20 -2.35 7.28
C PHE A 218 24.36 -2.27 6.28
N GLU A 219 25.56 -2.51 6.79
CA GLU A 219 26.71 -2.80 5.92
C GLU A 219 26.37 -3.99 4.99
N PHE A 220 26.81 -3.98 3.75
CA PHE A 220 26.39 -4.86 2.67
C PHE A 220 26.46 -6.36 3.04
N ARG A 221 27.60 -6.83 3.59
CA ARG A 221 27.73 -8.24 3.99
C ARG A 221 26.86 -8.61 5.19
N THR A 222 26.61 -7.63 6.05
CA THR A 222 25.73 -7.78 7.20
C THR A 222 24.28 -7.87 6.74
N ALA A 223 23.85 -7.03 5.80
CA ALA A 223 22.55 -7.11 5.17
C ALA A 223 22.33 -8.48 4.52
N GLN A 224 23.27 -8.95 3.70
CA GLN A 224 23.20 -10.27 3.09
C GLN A 224 23.01 -11.40 4.12
N ALA A 225 23.72 -11.32 5.25
CA ALA A 225 23.65 -12.34 6.29
C ALA A 225 22.34 -12.30 7.10
N LEU A 226 21.77 -11.12 7.31
CA LEU A 226 20.56 -10.91 8.10
C LEU A 226 19.28 -11.15 7.29
N LEU A 227 19.30 -10.81 5.99
CA LEU A 227 18.14 -10.78 5.13
C LEU A 227 18.06 -12.02 4.20
N ASP A 228 18.73 -13.10 4.57
CA ASP A 228 18.74 -14.37 3.84
C ASP A 228 19.16 -14.24 2.36
N SER A 229 20.21 -13.42 2.13
CA SER A 229 20.79 -13.16 0.80
C SER A 229 22.28 -13.45 0.75
N LYS A 230 22.76 -14.42 1.55
CA LYS A 230 24.20 -14.68 1.70
C LYS A 230 24.87 -15.07 0.39
N GLY A 231 25.73 -14.17 -0.13
CA GLY A 231 26.42 -14.34 -1.41
C GLY A 231 25.55 -14.01 -2.62
N GLU A 232 24.38 -13.39 -2.40
CA GLU A 232 23.41 -13.07 -3.43
C GLU A 232 22.88 -11.63 -3.24
N VAL A 233 22.25 -11.10 -4.27
CA VAL A 233 21.57 -9.80 -4.29
C VAL A 233 20.22 -9.94 -4.97
N ASP A 234 19.29 -9.05 -4.66
CA ASP A 234 17.95 -9.06 -5.23
C ASP A 234 17.94 -8.47 -6.64
N LEU A 235 18.78 -7.44 -6.88
CA LEU A 235 18.99 -6.84 -8.19
C LEU A 235 20.38 -6.20 -8.26
N ILE A 236 20.83 -5.85 -9.48
CA ILE A 236 22.07 -5.10 -9.71
C ILE A 236 21.74 -3.85 -10.51
N ASN A 237 22.10 -2.68 -9.96
CA ASN A 237 22.03 -1.40 -10.66
C ASN A 237 23.30 -1.16 -11.47
N VAL A 238 23.15 -0.60 -12.66
CA VAL A 238 24.24 -0.36 -13.60
C VAL A 238 24.21 1.06 -14.13
N VAL A 239 25.36 1.71 -14.12
CA VAL A 239 25.60 3.01 -14.77
C VAL A 239 26.52 2.77 -15.96
N ILE A 240 26.12 3.28 -17.11
CA ILE A 240 26.81 3.08 -18.39
C ILE A 240 27.85 4.19 -18.61
N GLU A 241 28.96 3.88 -19.27
CA GLU A 241 29.89 4.87 -19.76
C GLU A 241 29.30 5.68 -20.91
N ASN A 242 29.54 7.01 -20.93
CA ASN A 242 28.88 7.98 -21.81
C ASN A 242 29.02 7.72 -23.32
N ASN A 243 29.90 6.82 -23.75
CA ASN A 243 30.21 6.57 -25.17
C ASN A 243 29.56 5.29 -25.71
N PHE A 244 28.74 4.59 -24.93
CA PHE A 244 28.11 3.34 -25.31
C PHE A 244 26.61 3.47 -25.45
N ASP A 245 26.04 2.73 -26.41
CA ASP A 245 24.59 2.64 -26.57
C ASP A 245 23.99 1.73 -25.51
N ILE A 246 22.88 2.13 -24.92
CA ILE A 246 22.22 1.41 -23.84
C ILE A 246 21.79 -0.01 -24.26
N ASN A 247 21.39 -0.18 -25.54
CA ASN A 247 20.95 -1.50 -26.04
C ASN A 247 22.14 -2.45 -26.24
N ASP A 248 23.29 -1.93 -26.62
CA ASP A 248 24.51 -2.75 -26.76
C ASP A 248 24.93 -3.24 -25.37
N VAL A 249 24.98 -2.38 -24.37
CA VAL A 249 25.33 -2.74 -22.99
C VAL A 249 24.31 -3.71 -22.39
N LYS A 250 23.02 -3.49 -22.65
CA LYS A 250 21.94 -4.41 -22.25
C LYS A 250 22.16 -5.81 -22.82
N ASN A 251 22.53 -5.91 -24.10
CA ASN A 251 22.83 -7.19 -24.77
C ASN A 251 24.10 -7.83 -24.20
N ASP A 252 25.15 -7.06 -23.94
CA ASP A 252 26.40 -7.57 -23.36
C ASP A 252 26.17 -8.19 -21.98
N ILE A 253 25.41 -7.51 -21.12
CA ILE A 253 25.06 -8.02 -19.78
C ILE A 253 24.14 -9.24 -19.88
N THR A 254 23.13 -9.21 -20.75
CA THR A 254 22.22 -10.35 -20.95
C THR A 254 22.99 -11.60 -21.41
N ASN A 255 24.01 -11.44 -22.25
CA ASN A 255 24.82 -12.53 -22.74
C ASN A 255 25.71 -13.19 -21.67
N LEU A 256 25.92 -12.54 -20.50
CA LEU A 256 26.63 -13.17 -19.38
C LEU A 256 25.85 -14.34 -18.78
N ASP A 257 24.52 -14.26 -18.76
CA ASP A 257 23.65 -15.33 -18.27
C ASP A 257 22.20 -15.10 -18.74
N SER A 258 21.94 -15.37 -20.00
CA SER A 258 20.65 -15.14 -20.65
C SER A 258 19.50 -16.03 -20.13
N GLU A 259 19.80 -17.08 -19.38
CA GLU A 259 18.81 -17.98 -18.80
C GLU A 259 18.28 -17.50 -17.45
N ASN A 260 19.08 -16.73 -16.70
CA ASN A 260 18.76 -16.34 -15.35
C ASN A 260 18.62 -14.82 -15.14
N LEU A 261 19.16 -14.00 -16.05
CA LEU A 261 19.18 -12.55 -15.92
C LEU A 261 18.23 -11.88 -16.92
N ASN A 262 17.42 -10.99 -16.42
CA ASN A 262 16.63 -10.04 -17.20
C ASN A 262 17.22 -8.64 -17.00
N VAL A 263 17.57 -7.97 -18.09
CA VAL A 263 18.12 -6.61 -18.04
C VAL A 263 17.10 -5.65 -18.62
N ILE A 264 16.71 -4.67 -17.83
CA ILE A 264 15.71 -3.66 -18.19
C ILE A 264 16.25 -2.24 -17.97
N ASN A 265 15.65 -1.27 -18.62
CA ASN A 265 15.97 0.13 -18.37
C ASN A 265 15.51 0.55 -16.97
N ALA A 266 16.21 1.48 -16.35
CA ALA A 266 15.88 1.97 -15.01
C ALA A 266 14.44 2.53 -14.92
N GLN A 267 13.98 3.22 -15.98
CA GLN A 267 12.58 3.71 -16.04
C GLN A 267 11.56 2.56 -16.14
N GLU A 268 11.91 1.49 -16.84
CA GLU A 268 11.08 0.28 -16.94
C GLU A 268 11.00 -0.40 -15.57
N ALA A 269 12.12 -0.55 -14.87
CA ALA A 269 12.19 -1.09 -13.52
C ALA A 269 11.33 -0.27 -12.54
N ALA A 270 11.43 1.07 -12.60
CA ALA A 270 10.61 1.96 -11.80
C ALA A 270 9.10 1.76 -12.06
N ALA A 271 8.73 1.65 -13.33
CA ALA A 271 7.34 1.43 -13.72
C ALA A 271 6.82 0.06 -13.26
N GLU A 272 7.60 -1.02 -13.42
CA GLU A 272 7.23 -2.36 -12.97
C GLU A 272 7.00 -2.41 -11.45
N GLN A 273 7.88 -1.79 -10.66
CA GLN A 273 7.73 -1.73 -9.21
C GLN A 273 6.52 -0.90 -8.79
N ALA A 274 6.33 0.26 -9.42
CA ALA A 274 5.15 1.09 -9.19
C ALA A 274 3.85 0.35 -9.53
N ASP A 275 3.84 -0.39 -10.65
CA ASP A 275 2.66 -1.14 -11.09
C ASP A 275 2.36 -2.34 -10.18
N SER A 276 3.36 -3.01 -9.64
CA SER A 276 3.17 -4.08 -8.66
C SER A 276 2.47 -3.59 -7.39
N ILE A 277 2.87 -2.42 -6.88
CA ILE A 277 2.22 -1.80 -5.72
C ILE A 277 0.81 -1.30 -6.07
N LYS A 278 0.63 -0.69 -7.26
CA LYS A 278 -0.69 -0.27 -7.73
C LYS A 278 -1.66 -1.44 -7.80
N GLN A 279 -1.23 -2.59 -8.32
CA GLN A 279 -2.05 -3.81 -8.36
C GLN A 279 -2.45 -4.27 -6.95
N GLY A 280 -1.53 -4.24 -5.98
CA GLY A 280 -1.83 -4.50 -4.58
C GLY A 280 -2.87 -3.53 -4.01
N LEU A 281 -2.71 -2.23 -4.24
CA LEU A 281 -3.66 -1.21 -3.82
C LEU A 281 -5.03 -1.38 -4.50
N ASP A 282 -5.08 -1.73 -5.77
CA ASP A 282 -6.34 -1.97 -6.50
C ASP A 282 -7.07 -3.21 -5.97
N PHE A 283 -6.34 -4.24 -5.57
CA PHE A 283 -6.93 -5.40 -4.89
C PHE A 283 -7.60 -5.01 -3.57
N PHE A 284 -6.90 -4.25 -2.71
CA PHE A 284 -7.47 -3.74 -1.46
C PHE A 284 -8.68 -2.83 -1.72
N ASN A 285 -8.57 -1.91 -2.68
CA ASN A 285 -9.67 -1.02 -3.06
C ASN A 285 -10.90 -1.81 -3.55
N THR A 286 -10.69 -2.86 -4.32
CA THR A 286 -11.75 -3.77 -4.76
C THR A 286 -12.44 -4.44 -3.59
N ILE A 287 -11.69 -4.98 -2.62
CA ILE A 287 -12.25 -5.57 -1.40
C ILE A 287 -13.08 -4.55 -0.63
N LEU A 288 -12.55 -3.36 -0.39
CA LEU A 288 -13.27 -2.29 0.33
C LEU A 288 -14.54 -1.86 -0.40
N ASN A 289 -14.51 -1.76 -1.72
CA ASN A 289 -15.68 -1.43 -2.54
C ASN A 289 -16.75 -2.53 -2.49
N VAL A 290 -16.36 -3.80 -2.47
CA VAL A 290 -17.30 -4.93 -2.27
C VAL A 290 -17.96 -4.84 -0.89
N PHE A 291 -17.19 -4.61 0.18
CA PHE A 291 -17.76 -4.44 1.53
C PHE A 291 -18.69 -3.22 1.61
N ALA A 292 -18.32 -2.10 1.01
CA ALA A 292 -19.18 -0.92 0.94
C ALA A 292 -20.47 -1.20 0.15
N GLY A 293 -20.39 -1.93 -0.95
CA GLY A 293 -21.54 -2.39 -1.72
C GLY A 293 -22.49 -3.26 -0.90
N ILE A 294 -21.96 -4.22 -0.15
CA ILE A 294 -22.74 -5.06 0.77
C ILE A 294 -23.43 -4.19 1.84
N ALA A 295 -22.71 -3.24 2.44
CA ALA A 295 -23.28 -2.34 3.46
C ALA A 295 -24.43 -1.49 2.91
N ILE A 296 -24.28 -0.95 1.69
CA ILE A 296 -25.34 -0.20 0.99
C ILE A 296 -26.54 -1.12 0.70
N PHE A 297 -26.29 -2.34 0.21
CA PHE A 297 -27.36 -3.31 -0.07
C PHE A 297 -28.14 -3.67 1.19
N VAL A 298 -27.47 -3.96 2.30
CA VAL A 298 -28.10 -4.24 3.59
C VAL A 298 -28.89 -3.01 4.07
N GLY A 299 -28.34 -1.81 3.94
CA GLY A 299 -29.02 -0.57 4.26
C GLY A 299 -30.31 -0.39 3.45
N ALA A 300 -30.25 -0.59 2.13
CA ALA A 300 -31.42 -0.53 1.24
C ALA A 300 -32.49 -1.58 1.62
N PHE A 301 -32.06 -2.80 1.96
CA PHE A 301 -32.98 -3.85 2.41
C PHE A 301 -33.69 -3.50 3.73
N ILE A 302 -32.96 -2.91 4.69
CA ILE A 302 -33.54 -2.44 5.95
C ILE A 302 -34.56 -1.32 5.70
N ILE A 303 -34.24 -0.38 4.78
CA ILE A 303 -35.18 0.70 4.38
C ILE A 303 -36.44 0.10 3.77
N GLN A 304 -36.30 -0.81 2.82
CA GLN A 304 -37.42 -1.47 2.14
C GLN A 304 -38.32 -2.22 3.14
N ASN A 305 -37.72 -3.01 4.04
CA ASN A 305 -38.46 -3.76 5.06
C ASN A 305 -39.20 -2.83 6.04
N THR A 306 -38.53 -1.76 6.47
CA THR A 306 -39.12 -0.72 7.33
C THR A 306 -40.30 -0.06 6.66
N PHE A 307 -40.17 0.31 5.40
CA PHE A 307 -41.24 0.95 4.63
C PHE A 307 -42.44 0.01 4.48
N ARG A 308 -42.22 -1.27 4.18
CA ARG A 308 -43.27 -2.28 4.10
C ARG A 308 -44.06 -2.40 5.42
N ILE A 309 -43.39 -2.42 6.55
CA ILE A 309 -44.04 -2.47 7.88
C ILE A 309 -44.88 -1.20 8.13
N LEU A 310 -44.35 -0.03 7.81
CA LEU A 310 -45.04 1.24 7.99
C LEU A 310 -46.29 1.33 7.10
N LEU A 311 -46.22 0.86 5.88
CA LEU A 311 -47.40 0.80 4.97
C LEU A 311 -48.48 -0.14 5.51
N LEU A 312 -48.10 -1.32 6.01
CA LEU A 312 -49.04 -2.26 6.63
C LEU A 312 -49.73 -1.68 7.87
N GLN A 313 -49.01 -0.96 8.70
CA GLN A 313 -49.62 -0.28 9.87
C GLN A 313 -50.60 0.84 9.49
N ARG A 314 -50.36 1.54 8.37
CA ARG A 314 -51.22 2.64 7.88
C ARG A 314 -52.31 2.24 6.91
N THR A 315 -52.43 0.95 6.56
CA THR A 315 -53.47 0.47 5.66
C THR A 315 -54.88 0.83 6.13
N LYS A 316 -55.10 0.81 7.45
CA LYS A 316 -56.39 1.23 8.05
C LYS A 316 -56.66 2.71 7.87
N GLU A 317 -55.67 3.57 8.05
CA GLU A 317 -55.81 5.04 7.86
C GLU A 317 -56.03 5.40 6.39
N LEU A 318 -55.33 4.72 5.48
CA LEU A 318 -55.51 4.89 4.04
C LEU A 318 -56.88 4.38 3.55
N SER A 319 -57.41 3.30 4.15
CA SER A 319 -58.75 2.80 3.86
C SER A 319 -59.84 3.77 4.33
N LEU A 320 -59.67 4.40 5.48
CA LEU A 320 -60.56 5.46 5.98
C LEU A 320 -60.55 6.70 5.06
N LEU A 321 -59.37 7.14 4.62
CA LEU A 321 -59.24 8.27 3.67
C LEU A 321 -59.89 7.97 2.32
N ARG A 322 -59.85 6.72 1.83
CA ARG A 322 -60.56 6.30 0.65
C ARG A 322 -62.08 6.29 0.85
N ALA A 323 -62.59 5.84 2.00
CA ALA A 323 -63.97 5.86 2.34
C ALA A 323 -64.56 7.31 2.42
N LEU A 324 -63.68 8.28 2.74
CA LEU A 324 -64.01 9.70 2.73
C LEU A 324 -63.90 10.40 1.36
N GLY A 325 -63.71 9.61 0.26
CA GLY A 325 -63.77 10.11 -1.12
C GLY A 325 -62.43 10.60 -1.70
N THR A 326 -61.29 10.23 -1.09
CA THR A 326 -59.98 10.56 -1.66
C THR A 326 -59.70 9.69 -2.89
N SER A 327 -59.37 10.27 -4.05
CA SER A 327 -59.07 9.55 -5.27
C SER A 327 -57.83 8.66 -5.11
N LYS A 328 -57.78 7.56 -5.86
CA LYS A 328 -56.67 6.59 -5.87
C LYS A 328 -55.30 7.27 -6.12
N ASP A 329 -55.25 8.22 -7.02
CA ASP A 329 -54.02 8.94 -7.39
C ASP A 329 -53.54 9.86 -6.26
N ARG A 330 -54.43 10.48 -5.48
CA ARG A 330 -54.06 11.27 -4.29
C ARG A 330 -53.54 10.41 -3.14
N SER A 331 -54.11 9.22 -2.94
CA SER A 331 -53.64 8.30 -1.89
C SER A 331 -52.29 7.68 -2.23
N ILE A 332 -52.03 7.39 -3.51
CA ILE A 332 -50.73 6.88 -4.00
C ILE A 332 -49.68 8.02 -3.97
N GLY A 333 -50.00 9.21 -4.44
CA GLY A 333 -49.12 10.38 -4.36
C GLY A 333 -48.73 10.72 -2.95
N TRP A 334 -49.62 10.54 -1.98
CA TRP A 334 -49.35 10.72 -0.56
C TRP A 334 -48.38 9.67 0.00
N SER A 335 -48.50 8.41 -0.46
CA SER A 335 -47.59 7.32 -0.12
C SER A 335 -46.20 7.51 -0.72
N TYR A 336 -46.10 7.93 -1.99
CA TYR A 336 -44.84 8.23 -2.66
C TYR A 336 -44.11 9.46 -2.05
N LEU A 337 -44.85 10.50 -1.68
CA LEU A 337 -44.26 11.70 -1.11
C LEU A 337 -43.66 11.41 0.28
N ASN A 338 -44.31 10.56 1.08
CA ASN A 338 -43.75 10.07 2.34
C ASN A 338 -42.56 9.14 2.13
N HIS A 339 -42.47 8.46 0.98
CA HIS A 339 -41.35 7.61 0.63
C HIS A 339 -40.13 8.45 0.21
N CYS A 340 -40.30 9.44 -0.66
CA CYS A 340 -39.21 10.33 -1.10
C CYS A 340 -38.65 11.24 0.02
N LEU A 341 -39.41 11.47 1.10
CA LEU A 341 -38.98 12.30 2.22
C LEU A 341 -38.41 11.48 3.38
N CYS A 342 -38.46 10.15 3.30
CA CYS A 342 -37.81 9.22 4.23
C CYS A 342 -36.50 8.64 3.67
N GLN A 343 -36.14 8.94 2.42
CA GLN A 343 -34.82 8.76 1.82
C GLN A 343 -34.00 10.07 1.93
#